data_963e6729aaaea60c2dacefd4629332f6
#
_entry.id   963e6729aaaea60c2dacefd4629332f6
#
_cell.length_a   1.000
_cell.length_b   1.000
_cell.length_c   1.000
_cell.angle_alpha   90.00
_cell.angle_beta   90.00
_cell.angle_gamma   90.00
#
_symmetry.space_group_name_H-M   'P 1'
#
loop_
_entity.id
_entity.type
_entity.pdbx_description
1 polymer ?
#
loop_
_entity_poly.entity_id
_entity_poly.type
_entity_poly.pdbx_seq_one_letter_code
_entity_poly.pdbx_strand_id
1 'polypeptide(L)' 'NDLIYWQGHVAIVLSKNKLIHAYGPSKKVLIMNINYAIKRIEKTANLKVIGIRRIN' A
#
# COMPACT_ATOMS: atom_id res chain seq x y z
N ASN A 1 -11.37 1.96 -8.43
CA ASN A 1 -10.10 1.70 -7.72
C ASN A 1 -10.15 2.23 -6.31
N ASP A 2 -9.56 1.48 -5.40
CA ASP A 2 -9.52 1.88 -3.99
C ASP A 2 -8.12 2.39 -3.65
N LEU A 3 -8.06 3.22 -2.63
CA LEU A 3 -6.80 3.64 -2.04
C LEU A 3 -6.67 3.02 -0.66
N ILE A 4 -5.47 2.52 -0.36
CA ILE A 4 -5.09 2.13 0.99
C ILE A 4 -4.04 3.13 1.44
N TYR A 5 -4.21 3.71 2.63
CA TYR A 5 -3.23 4.68 3.06
C TYR A 5 -2.80 4.48 4.50
N TRP A 6 -1.54 4.80 4.70
CA TRP A 6 -0.85 4.85 5.98
C TRP A 6 -0.42 6.29 6.20
N GLN A 7 0.02 6.60 7.38
CA GLN A 7 0.58 7.93 7.62
C GLN A 7 1.83 8.12 6.77
N GLY A 8 1.77 9.04 5.82
CA GLY A 8 2.89 9.31 4.92
C GLY A 8 3.06 8.35 3.76
N HIS A 9 2.07 7.47 3.53
CA HIS A 9 2.17 6.50 2.45
C HIS A 9 0.80 6.16 1.89
N VAL A 10 0.73 5.96 0.58
CA VAL A 10 -0.52 5.61 -0.07
C VAL A 10 -0.25 4.58 -1.18
N ALA A 11 -1.19 3.68 -1.38
CA ALA A 11 -1.15 2.70 -2.46
C ALA A 11 -2.49 2.67 -3.19
N ILE A 12 -2.45 2.34 -4.47
CA ILE A 12 -3.65 2.21 -5.30
C ILE A 12 -3.95 0.73 -5.48
N VAL A 13 -5.16 0.31 -5.17
CA VAL A 13 -5.58 -1.08 -5.34
C VAL A 13 -5.90 -1.31 -6.81
N LEU A 14 -5.23 -2.26 -7.43
CA LEU A 14 -5.43 -2.61 -8.83
C LEU A 14 -6.47 -3.71 -9.01
N SER A 15 -6.52 -4.65 -8.08
CA SER A 15 -7.43 -5.78 -8.13
C SER A 15 -7.67 -6.29 -6.72
N LYS A 16 -8.40 -7.39 -6.58
CA LYS A 16 -8.70 -7.97 -5.27
C LYS A 16 -7.46 -8.23 -4.42
N ASN A 17 -6.35 -8.57 -5.06
CA ASN A 17 -5.17 -9.05 -4.35
C ASN A 17 -3.94 -8.18 -4.55
N LYS A 18 -3.98 -7.19 -5.43
CA LYS A 18 -2.78 -6.46 -5.82
C LYS A 18 -2.95 -4.97 -5.67
N LEU A 19 -1.88 -4.33 -5.25
CA LEU A 19 -1.79 -2.87 -5.20
C LEU A 19 -0.52 -2.41 -5.88
N ILE A 20 -0.50 -1.14 -6.24
CA ILE A 20 0.70 -0.49 -6.77
C ILE A 20 1.04 0.68 -5.85
N HIS A 21 2.31 0.82 -5.53
CA HIS A 21 2.76 1.92 -4.69
C HIS A 21 4.23 2.26 -4.97
N ALA A 22 4.59 3.49 -4.65
CA ALA A 22 5.98 3.92 -4.69
C ALA A 22 6.58 3.64 -3.31
N TYR A 23 7.46 2.65 -3.24
CA TYR A 23 8.05 2.26 -1.97
C TYR A 23 9.34 3.04 -1.74
N GLY A 24 9.34 3.89 -0.71
CA GLY A 24 10.43 4.82 -0.44
C GLY A 24 11.82 4.22 -0.38
N PRO A 25 12.03 3.11 0.36
CA PRO A 25 13.36 2.53 0.45
C PRO A 25 13.95 2.09 -0.89
N SER A 26 13.13 1.60 -1.80
CA SER A 26 13.60 1.17 -3.12
C SER A 26 13.52 2.28 -4.17
N LYS A 27 12.78 3.35 -3.87
CA LYS A 27 12.52 4.46 -4.80
C LYS A 27 11.94 3.99 -6.13
N LYS A 28 11.17 2.91 -6.08
CA LYS A 28 10.57 2.32 -7.27
C LYS A 28 9.08 2.14 -7.06
N VAL A 29 8.35 2.18 -8.16
CA VAL A 29 6.94 1.81 -8.17
C VAL A 29 6.86 0.29 -8.24
N LEU A 30 6.19 -0.32 -7.27
CA LEU A 30 6.09 -1.77 -7.16
C LEU A 30 4.63 -2.21 -7.16
N ILE A 31 4.39 -3.33 -7.82
CA ILE A 31 3.09 -4.01 -7.75
C ILE A 31 3.26 -5.18 -6.78
N MET A 32 2.42 -5.21 -5.76
CA MET A 32 2.56 -6.20 -4.68
C MET A 32 1.21 -6.79 -4.30
N ASN A 33 1.25 -7.99 -3.75
CA ASN A 33 0.08 -8.57 -3.09
C ASN A 33 -0.30 -7.69 -1.90
N ILE A 34 -1.60 -7.39 -1.75
CA ILE A 34 -2.09 -6.46 -0.73
C ILE A 34 -1.70 -6.92 0.68
N ASN A 35 -1.97 -8.18 1.01
CA ASN A 35 -1.66 -8.70 2.35
C ASN A 35 -0.16 -8.64 2.63
N TYR A 36 0.63 -8.99 1.64
CA TYR A 36 2.09 -8.94 1.77
C TYR A 36 2.58 -7.51 1.97
N ALA A 37 2.03 -6.57 1.19
CA ALA A 37 2.42 -5.17 1.28
C ALA A 37 2.08 -4.59 2.65
N ILE A 38 0.88 -4.86 3.15
CA ILE A 38 0.45 -4.37 4.46
C ILE A 38 1.38 -4.89 5.56
N LYS A 39 1.67 -6.19 5.54
CA LYS A 39 2.56 -6.79 6.54
C LYS A 39 3.96 -6.25 6.44
N ARG A 40 4.46 -6.08 5.22
CA ARG A 40 5.82 -5.57 5.01
C ARG A 40 5.96 -4.13 5.49
N ILE A 41 4.99 -3.28 5.17
CA ILE A 41 5.03 -1.88 5.59
C ILE A 41 4.93 -1.78 7.11
N GLU A 42 4.07 -2.59 7.72
CA GLU A 42 3.95 -2.63 9.17
C GLU A 42 5.27 -3.05 9.82
N LYS A 43 5.92 -4.05 9.25
CA LYS A 43 7.14 -4.60 9.82
C LYS A 43 8.37 -3.70 9.59
N THR A 44 8.49 -3.13 8.39
CA THR A 44 9.69 -2.36 8.03
C THR A 44 9.61 -0.90 8.42
N ALA A 45 8.42 -0.30 8.33
CA ALA A 45 8.23 1.12 8.62
C ALA A 45 7.41 1.34 9.89
N ASN A 46 6.96 0.25 10.51
CA ASN A 46 6.13 0.31 11.72
C ASN A 46 4.87 1.15 11.54
N LEU A 47 4.30 1.08 10.35
CA LEU A 47 3.09 1.81 10.00
C LEU A 47 1.92 0.86 9.88
N LYS A 48 0.79 1.24 10.46
CA LYS A 48 -0.44 0.49 10.32
C LYS A 48 -1.36 1.20 9.35
N VAL A 49 -2.20 0.42 8.67
CA VAL A 49 -3.17 1.00 7.75
C VAL A 49 -4.08 1.96 8.50
N ILE A 50 -4.17 3.20 8.04
CA ILE A 50 -5.04 4.20 8.64
C ILE A 50 -6.44 4.05 8.09
N GLY A 51 -6.56 3.78 6.80
CA GLY A 51 -7.87 3.64 6.20
C GLY A 51 -7.80 3.17 4.77
N ILE A 52 -8.98 2.83 4.25
CA ILE A 52 -9.15 2.44 2.86
C ILE A 52 -10.23 3.36 2.29
N ARG A 53 -9.94 4.00 1.17
CA ARG A 53 -10.87 4.91 0.53
C ARG A 53 -11.22 4.42 -0.86
N ARG A 54 -12.52 4.34 -1.15
CA ARG A 54 -12.98 3.97 -2.48
C ARG A 54 -13.05 5.21 -3.37
N ILE A 55 -12.51 5.08 -4.56
CA ILE A 55 -12.58 6.10 -5.60
C ILE A 55 -13.46 5.59 -6.72
N ASN A 56 -14.48 6.32 -7.07
CA ASN A 56 -15.32 6.00 -8.22
C ASN A 56 -15.01 6.95 -9.37
#